data_f5435f726687c5e85ec9feb4fada9996
#
_entry.id   f5435f726687c5e85ec9feb4fada9996
#
_cell.length_a   1.000
_cell.length_b   1.000
_cell.length_c   1.000
_cell.angle_alpha   90.00
_cell.angle_beta   90.00
_cell.angle_gamma   90.00
#
_symmetry.space_group_name_H-M   'P 1'
#
loop_
_entity.id
_entity.type
_entity.pdbx_description
1 polymer ?
#
loop_
_entity_poly.entity_id
_entity_poly.type
_entity_poly.pdbx_seq_one_letter_code
_entity_poly.pdbx_strand_id
1 'polypeptide(L)'
;GFLGGDGNFTRVLGDGSFWVPVGQVGGDGNPGGGIRFALGLTLRAGAVFGDAGAFPFDRFWMGGVQFGQQLRGYDETTVTPLGLYPRRSAEISEIDRLGDAFFSLTAEYAIRLSDQLGLGLFYDAGGLWRDPSEFTPQNLYRGAGVGMQIVTPFGPLGLDYAYGFDKASPGWKLHFRMAQGQGM
;
A
#
# COMPACT_ATOMS: atom_id res chain seq x y z
N GLY A 1 31.07 2.98 -8.43
CA GLY A 1 30.20 3.03 -9.62
C GLY A 1 30.86 3.76 -10.77
N PHE A 2 30.32 3.64 -11.99
CA PHE A 2 30.83 4.24 -13.22
C PHE A 2 31.02 5.78 -13.14
N LEU A 3 30.25 6.45 -12.29
CA LEU A 3 30.32 7.92 -12.09
C LEU A 3 31.02 8.32 -10.78
N GLY A 4 31.69 7.38 -10.11
CA GLY A 4 32.36 7.65 -8.83
C GLY A 4 31.34 7.83 -7.69
N GLY A 5 30.99 6.81 -6.97
CA GLY A 5 30.08 6.83 -5.83
C GLY A 5 30.30 5.62 -4.95
N ASP A 6 29.84 5.69 -3.70
CA ASP A 6 30.06 4.65 -2.69
C ASP A 6 29.10 3.46 -2.79
N GLY A 7 28.19 3.44 -3.80
CA GLY A 7 27.25 2.35 -4.05
C GLY A 7 27.11 2.06 -5.55
N ASN A 8 26.83 0.80 -5.87
CA ASN A 8 26.52 0.36 -7.23
C ASN A 8 25.25 -0.49 -7.20
N PHE A 9 24.10 0.14 -7.31
CA PHE A 9 22.81 -0.53 -7.31
C PHE A 9 21.88 0.03 -8.39
N THR A 10 20.89 -0.75 -8.77
CA THR A 10 19.79 -0.36 -9.65
C THR A 10 18.47 -0.62 -8.93
N ARG A 11 17.67 0.44 -8.77
CA ARG A 11 16.32 0.35 -8.20
C ARG A 11 15.29 0.43 -9.31
N VAL A 12 14.42 -0.58 -9.35
CA VAL A 12 13.31 -0.69 -10.30
C VAL A 12 12.01 -0.64 -9.53
N LEU A 13 11.08 0.20 -9.97
CA LEU A 13 9.74 0.34 -9.43
C LEU A 13 8.73 0.26 -10.57
N GLY A 14 7.66 -0.49 -10.35
CA GLY A 14 6.51 -0.55 -11.24
C GLY A 14 5.22 -0.45 -10.43
N ASP A 15 4.30 0.36 -10.90
CA ASP A 15 2.95 0.42 -10.40
C ASP A 15 1.96 0.50 -11.56
N GLY A 16 0.78 -0.08 -11.36
CA GLY A 16 -0.30 -0.07 -12.32
C GLY A 16 -1.64 -0.16 -11.63
N SER A 17 -2.59 0.67 -12.07
CA SER A 17 -3.95 0.66 -11.57
C SER A 17 -4.93 0.49 -12.72
N PHE A 18 -5.90 -0.38 -12.53
CA PHE A 18 -6.96 -0.65 -13.48
C PHE A 18 -8.32 -0.47 -12.79
N TRP A 19 -9.19 0.33 -13.39
CA TRP A 19 -10.50 0.65 -12.85
C TRP A 19 -11.60 0.37 -13.87
N VAL A 20 -12.64 -0.34 -13.41
CA VAL A 20 -13.82 -0.67 -14.23
C VAL A 20 -15.04 -0.07 -13.56
N PRO A 21 -15.76 0.86 -14.22
CA PRO A 21 -17.07 1.29 -13.75
C PRO A 21 -18.05 0.11 -13.84
N VAL A 22 -18.74 -0.20 -12.74
CA VAL A 22 -19.66 -1.35 -12.67
C VAL A 22 -21.12 -0.94 -12.56
N GLY A 23 -21.40 0.34 -12.29
CA GLY A 23 -22.79 0.82 -12.27
C GLY A 23 -22.92 2.26 -11.76
N GLN A 24 -24.13 2.77 -11.93
CA GLN A 24 -24.56 4.08 -11.44
C GLN A 24 -26.03 4.01 -11.02
N VAL A 25 -26.39 4.67 -9.94
CA VAL A 25 -27.78 4.78 -9.43
C VAL A 25 -28.12 6.24 -9.22
N GLY A 26 -29.25 6.69 -9.79
CA GLY A 26 -29.68 8.09 -9.75
C GLY A 26 -28.89 8.97 -10.74
N GLY A 27 -29.10 10.29 -10.65
CA GLY A 27 -28.35 11.27 -11.45
C GLY A 27 -29.08 11.84 -12.66
N ASP A 28 -30.37 11.55 -12.85
CA ASP A 28 -31.28 12.17 -13.88
C ASP A 28 -30.61 12.43 -15.26
N GLY A 29 -29.69 11.55 -15.67
CA GLY A 29 -28.98 11.68 -16.95
C GLY A 29 -27.82 12.69 -16.94
N ASN A 30 -27.53 13.35 -15.83
CA ASN A 30 -26.38 14.26 -15.73
C ASN A 30 -25.06 13.47 -15.60
N PRO A 31 -24.05 13.73 -16.45
CA PRO A 31 -22.71 13.20 -16.25
C PRO A 31 -22.15 13.70 -14.90
N GLY A 32 -21.94 12.79 -13.97
CA GLY A 32 -21.46 13.13 -12.63
C GLY A 32 -22.51 13.14 -11.52
N GLY A 33 -23.81 13.11 -11.84
CA GLY A 33 -24.88 12.94 -10.87
C GLY A 33 -25.06 11.49 -10.46
N GLY A 34 -25.63 11.28 -9.25
CA GLY A 34 -25.91 9.94 -8.71
C GLY A 34 -24.71 9.24 -8.06
N ILE A 35 -24.98 8.06 -7.50
CA ILE A 35 -23.98 7.20 -6.86
C ILE A 35 -23.32 6.34 -7.91
N ARG A 36 -21.99 6.37 -7.99
CA ARG A 36 -21.19 5.62 -8.97
C ARG A 36 -20.42 4.51 -8.27
N PHE A 37 -20.32 3.37 -8.94
CA PHE A 37 -19.63 2.18 -8.45
C PHE A 37 -18.52 1.79 -9.41
N ALA A 38 -17.35 1.44 -8.88
CA ALA A 38 -16.23 0.96 -9.66
C ALA A 38 -15.48 -0.15 -8.93
N LEU A 39 -14.90 -1.07 -9.70
CA LEU A 39 -13.93 -2.04 -9.23
C LEU A 39 -12.54 -1.58 -9.63
N GLY A 40 -11.64 -1.53 -8.68
CA GLY A 40 -10.24 -1.18 -8.85
C GLY A 40 -9.31 -2.33 -8.52
N LEU A 41 -8.23 -2.44 -9.28
CA LEU A 41 -7.11 -3.31 -9.00
C LEU A 41 -5.83 -2.50 -9.14
N THR A 42 -5.04 -2.43 -8.08
CA THR A 42 -3.72 -1.78 -8.09
C THR A 42 -2.65 -2.80 -7.77
N LEU A 43 -1.63 -2.84 -8.60
CA LEU A 43 -0.45 -3.68 -8.44
C LEU A 43 0.78 -2.79 -8.30
N ARG A 44 1.64 -3.09 -7.34
CA ARG A 44 2.92 -2.43 -7.16
C ARG A 44 3.99 -3.46 -6.90
N ALA A 45 5.14 -3.29 -7.51
CA ALA A 45 6.30 -4.13 -7.28
C ALA A 45 7.58 -3.31 -7.38
N GLY A 46 8.60 -3.70 -6.66
CA GLY A 46 9.90 -3.08 -6.76
C GLY A 46 11.00 -4.02 -6.37
N ALA A 47 12.18 -3.76 -6.95
CA ALA A 47 13.39 -4.50 -6.64
C ALA A 47 14.61 -3.59 -6.67
N VAL A 48 15.57 -3.87 -5.79
CA VAL A 48 16.90 -3.27 -5.75
C VAL A 48 17.91 -4.37 -6.07
N PHE A 49 18.73 -4.14 -7.05
CA PHE A 49 19.78 -5.06 -7.50
C PHE A 49 21.15 -4.42 -7.26
N GLY A 50 22.10 -5.17 -6.75
CA GLY A 50 23.44 -4.68 -6.43
C GLY A 50 23.57 -4.30 -4.95
N ASP A 51 24.59 -3.48 -4.64
CA ASP A 51 24.90 -3.09 -3.26
C ASP A 51 24.28 -1.73 -2.92
N ALA A 52 23.13 -1.76 -2.26
CA ALA A 52 22.47 -0.58 -1.68
C ALA A 52 22.79 -0.41 -0.18
N GLY A 53 23.74 -1.15 0.38
CA GLY A 53 24.04 -1.14 1.81
C GLY A 53 24.39 0.24 2.38
N ALA A 54 25.08 1.08 1.60
CA ALA A 54 25.39 2.47 1.95
C ALA A 54 24.17 3.42 1.85
N PHE A 55 23.06 2.98 1.22
CA PHE A 55 21.88 3.80 0.94
C PHE A 55 20.61 3.10 1.41
N PRO A 56 20.40 2.94 2.73
CA PRO A 56 19.25 2.20 3.27
C PRO A 56 17.90 2.84 2.88
N PHE A 57 17.86 4.13 2.55
CA PHE A 57 16.65 4.86 2.12
C PHE A 57 16.16 4.46 0.72
N ASP A 58 17.00 3.81 -0.08
CA ASP A 58 16.62 3.29 -1.40
C ASP A 58 16.00 1.89 -1.33
N ARG A 59 16.08 1.23 -0.19
CA ARG A 59 15.41 -0.02 0.11
C ARG A 59 13.94 0.21 0.46
N PHE A 60 13.17 -0.86 0.55
CA PHE A 60 11.73 -0.79 0.80
C PHE A 60 11.37 -1.15 2.23
N TRP A 61 10.31 -0.55 2.73
CA TRP A 61 9.60 -0.98 3.93
C TRP A 61 8.11 -1.08 3.66
N MET A 62 7.39 -1.88 4.47
CA MET A 62 5.98 -2.18 4.27
C MET A 62 5.20 -2.19 5.57
N GLY A 63 3.91 -1.84 5.46
CA GLY A 63 2.95 -1.79 6.56
C GLY A 63 2.40 -0.39 6.78
N GLY A 64 1.16 -0.30 7.27
CA GLY A 64 0.47 0.96 7.47
C GLY A 64 0.06 1.66 6.17
N VAL A 65 -0.03 2.98 6.21
CA VAL A 65 -0.51 3.80 5.09
C VAL A 65 0.30 5.08 4.85
N GLN A 66 1.25 5.42 5.74
CA GLN A 66 1.96 6.69 5.69
C GLN A 66 3.37 6.57 5.17
N PHE A 67 4.05 5.47 5.48
CA PHE A 67 5.46 5.28 5.13
C PHE A 67 5.66 3.98 4.36
N GLY A 68 6.42 4.06 3.27
CA GLY A 68 6.78 2.90 2.47
C GLY A 68 5.62 2.31 1.66
N GLN A 69 5.60 0.98 1.55
CA GLN A 69 4.56 0.28 0.80
C GLN A 69 3.35 0.03 1.67
N GLN A 70 2.21 0.50 1.19
CA GLN A 70 0.95 0.42 1.93
C GLN A 70 0.50 -1.02 2.11
N LEU A 71 0.11 -1.34 3.35
CA LEU A 71 -0.62 -2.56 3.70
C LEU A 71 -1.53 -2.27 4.89
N ARG A 72 -2.82 -2.05 4.61
CA ARG A 72 -3.81 -1.68 5.62
C ARG A 72 -4.12 -2.85 6.55
N GLY A 73 -4.40 -2.55 7.81
CA GLY A 73 -4.57 -3.56 8.86
C GLY A 73 -3.28 -3.87 9.64
N TYR A 74 -2.12 -3.34 9.20
CA TYR A 74 -0.83 -3.48 9.86
C TYR A 74 -0.32 -2.11 10.33
N ASP A 75 0.57 -2.11 11.34
CA ASP A 75 1.26 -0.88 11.74
C ASP A 75 2.36 -0.52 10.73
N GLU A 76 2.77 0.73 10.75
CA GLU A 76 3.86 1.23 9.92
C GLU A 76 5.14 0.42 10.15
N THR A 77 5.77 -0.01 9.05
CA THR A 77 7.06 -0.70 9.04
C THR A 77 7.13 -2.03 9.80
N THR A 78 5.97 -2.69 10.05
CA THR A 78 5.92 -3.93 10.81
C THR A 78 6.05 -5.19 9.96
N VAL A 79 5.80 -5.09 8.66
CA VAL A 79 6.04 -6.17 7.70
C VAL A 79 7.49 -6.10 7.26
N THR A 80 8.25 -7.13 7.58
CA THR A 80 9.70 -7.18 7.32
C THR A 80 10.05 -8.45 6.54
N PRO A 81 11.24 -8.54 5.94
CA PRO A 81 11.69 -9.77 5.29
C PRO A 81 11.79 -10.97 6.24
N LEU A 82 11.92 -10.72 7.54
CA LEU A 82 12.04 -11.75 8.58
C LEU A 82 10.70 -12.12 9.23
N GLY A 83 9.60 -11.46 8.82
CA GLY A 83 8.29 -11.68 9.41
C GLY A 83 7.66 -10.40 9.95
N LEU A 84 6.71 -10.56 10.85
CA LEU A 84 6.01 -9.45 11.49
C LEU A 84 6.69 -9.07 12.81
N TYR A 85 7.21 -7.86 12.88
CA TYR A 85 7.84 -7.32 14.08
C TYR A 85 7.20 -6.00 14.49
N PRO A 86 6.79 -5.84 15.77
CA PRO A 86 6.32 -4.56 16.28
C PRO A 86 7.34 -3.44 16.01
N ARG A 87 6.85 -2.22 15.76
CA ARG A 87 7.71 -1.08 15.41
C ARG A 87 8.85 -0.81 16.42
N ARG A 88 8.64 -1.12 17.70
CA ARG A 88 9.61 -0.91 18.78
C ARG A 88 10.17 -2.23 19.30
N SER A 89 10.24 -3.26 18.48
CA SER A 89 10.86 -4.53 18.91
C SER A 89 12.38 -4.37 18.94
N ALA A 90 12.98 -4.80 20.07
CA ALA A 90 14.44 -4.91 20.19
C ALA A 90 15.01 -6.17 19.50
N GLU A 91 14.15 -7.04 18.98
CA GLU A 91 14.53 -8.31 18.34
C GLU A 91 14.97 -8.14 16.88
N ILE A 92 14.77 -6.95 16.30
CA ILE A 92 15.11 -6.66 14.91
C ILE A 92 15.74 -5.26 14.80
N SER A 93 16.81 -5.15 14.04
CA SER A 93 17.41 -3.84 13.74
C SER A 93 16.60 -3.06 12.71
N GLU A 94 16.74 -1.74 12.65
CA GLU A 94 16.04 -0.91 11.67
C GLU A 94 16.45 -1.26 10.22
N ILE A 95 17.69 -1.70 10.01
CA ILE A 95 18.19 -2.12 8.70
C ILE A 95 17.57 -3.45 8.27
N ASP A 96 17.36 -4.38 9.20
CA ASP A 96 16.76 -5.69 8.93
C ASP A 96 15.24 -5.60 8.64
N ARG A 97 14.61 -4.46 8.93
CA ARG A 97 13.23 -4.15 8.54
C ARG A 97 13.08 -3.85 7.06
N LEU A 98 14.17 -3.50 6.39
CA LEU A 98 14.16 -3.12 4.99
C LEU A 98 14.36 -4.34 4.10
N GLY A 99 13.64 -4.37 2.98
CA GLY A 99 13.79 -5.36 1.94
C GLY A 99 14.28 -4.75 0.64
N ASP A 100 14.91 -5.58 -0.18
CA ASP A 100 15.34 -5.19 -1.52
C ASP A 100 14.32 -5.58 -2.59
N ALA A 101 13.25 -6.28 -2.22
CA ALA A 101 12.12 -6.52 -3.10
C ALA A 101 10.79 -6.44 -2.34
N PHE A 102 9.77 -5.95 -3.02
CA PHE A 102 8.41 -5.97 -2.53
C PHE A 102 7.39 -6.25 -3.64
N PHE A 103 6.25 -6.74 -3.23
CA PHE A 103 5.05 -6.83 -4.05
C PHE A 103 3.84 -6.43 -3.21
N SER A 104 2.92 -5.67 -3.79
CA SER A 104 1.62 -5.38 -3.19
C SER A 104 0.51 -5.36 -4.23
N LEU A 105 -0.64 -5.83 -3.80
CA LEU A 105 -1.89 -5.88 -4.54
C LEU A 105 -2.97 -5.21 -3.69
N THR A 106 -3.76 -4.34 -4.30
CA THR A 106 -4.99 -3.80 -3.70
C THR A 106 -6.15 -4.06 -4.65
N ALA A 107 -7.18 -4.75 -4.19
CA ALA A 107 -8.47 -4.84 -4.84
C ALA A 107 -9.46 -3.96 -4.08
N GLU A 108 -10.21 -3.12 -4.78
CA GLU A 108 -11.11 -2.15 -4.16
C GLU A 108 -12.46 -2.08 -4.89
N TYR A 109 -13.55 -2.06 -4.11
CA TYR A 109 -14.87 -1.71 -4.60
C TYR A 109 -15.19 -0.29 -4.13
N ALA A 110 -15.10 0.66 -5.05
CA ALA A 110 -15.29 2.07 -4.77
C ALA A 110 -16.74 2.49 -5.01
N ILE A 111 -17.28 3.26 -4.08
CA ILE A 111 -18.63 3.84 -4.09
C ILE A 111 -18.47 5.35 -4.00
N ARG A 112 -18.69 6.06 -5.09
CA ARG A 112 -18.65 7.51 -5.11
C ARG A 112 -20.04 8.07 -4.87
N LEU A 113 -20.26 8.61 -3.67
CA LEU A 113 -21.54 9.19 -3.24
C LEU A 113 -21.76 10.61 -3.77
N SER A 114 -20.66 11.37 -3.92
CA SER A 114 -20.63 12.70 -4.52
C SER A 114 -19.22 12.97 -5.07
N ASP A 115 -18.99 14.13 -5.67
CA ASP A 115 -17.64 14.52 -6.12
C ASP A 115 -16.66 14.72 -4.97
N GLN A 116 -17.17 14.88 -3.74
CA GLN A 116 -16.37 15.10 -2.55
C GLN A 116 -16.29 13.91 -1.62
N LEU A 117 -17.24 12.95 -1.69
CA LEU A 117 -17.33 11.85 -0.74
C LEU A 117 -17.32 10.51 -1.46
N GLY A 118 -16.37 9.66 -1.10
CA GLY A 118 -16.24 8.28 -1.53
C GLY A 118 -16.17 7.31 -0.35
N LEU A 119 -16.71 6.13 -0.54
CA LEU A 119 -16.55 4.97 0.33
C LEU A 119 -15.86 3.85 -0.45
N GLY A 120 -15.20 2.93 0.24
CA GLY A 120 -14.59 1.78 -0.40
C GLY A 120 -14.59 0.55 0.50
N LEU A 121 -14.75 -0.60 -0.11
CA LEU A 121 -14.38 -1.90 0.48
C LEU A 121 -13.07 -2.32 -0.18
N PHE A 122 -12.11 -2.76 0.59
CA PHE A 122 -10.82 -3.13 0.02
C PHE A 122 -10.27 -4.43 0.58
N TYR A 123 -9.41 -5.03 -0.21
CA TYR A 123 -8.55 -6.14 0.17
C TYR A 123 -7.13 -5.83 -0.30
N ASP A 124 -6.19 -5.87 0.64
CA ASP A 124 -4.77 -5.69 0.39
C ASP A 124 -4.03 -7.00 0.60
N ALA A 125 -3.04 -7.25 -0.24
CA ALA A 125 -2.09 -8.33 -0.04
C ALA A 125 -0.68 -7.84 -0.41
N GLY A 126 0.33 -8.18 0.39
CA GLY A 126 1.69 -7.72 0.10
C GLY A 126 2.75 -8.47 0.88
N GLY A 127 3.98 -8.37 0.40
CA GLY A 127 5.15 -8.98 1.01
C GLY A 127 6.42 -8.21 0.71
N LEU A 128 7.40 -8.40 1.57
CA LEU A 128 8.72 -7.78 1.53
C LEU A 128 9.78 -8.88 1.65
N TRP A 129 10.81 -8.85 0.80
CA TRP A 129 11.88 -9.83 0.76
C TRP A 129 13.24 -9.16 0.88
N ARG A 130 14.18 -9.87 1.49
CA ARG A 130 15.56 -9.38 1.66
C ARG A 130 16.28 -9.25 0.34
N ASP A 131 16.04 -10.18 -0.59
CA ASP A 131 16.62 -10.22 -1.93
C ASP A 131 15.53 -10.50 -2.97
N PRO A 132 15.61 -9.91 -4.18
CA PRO A 132 14.66 -10.18 -5.26
C PRO A 132 14.50 -11.65 -5.62
N SER A 133 15.55 -12.47 -5.42
CA SER A 133 15.52 -13.92 -5.69
C SER A 133 14.68 -14.72 -4.68
N GLU A 134 14.40 -14.14 -3.51
CA GLU A 134 13.55 -14.75 -2.47
C GLU A 134 12.05 -14.53 -2.70
N PHE A 135 11.68 -13.85 -3.78
CA PHE A 135 10.28 -13.54 -4.08
C PHE A 135 9.40 -14.78 -4.09
N THR A 136 8.38 -14.80 -3.24
CA THR A 136 7.44 -15.90 -3.06
C THR A 136 6.02 -15.38 -2.92
N PRO A 137 5.17 -15.52 -3.97
CA PRO A 137 3.82 -14.95 -3.95
C PRO A 137 2.82 -15.72 -3.07
N GLN A 138 3.19 -16.89 -2.53
CA GLN A 138 2.29 -17.71 -1.69
C GLN A 138 2.15 -17.19 -0.26
N ASN A 139 3.12 -16.42 0.24
CA ASN A 139 3.20 -16.01 1.64
C ASN A 139 3.00 -14.48 1.79
N LEU A 140 1.93 -13.95 1.19
CA LEU A 140 1.61 -12.53 1.32
C LEU A 140 0.84 -12.27 2.62
N TYR A 141 1.16 -11.18 3.28
CA TYR A 141 0.37 -10.62 4.37
C TYR A 141 -0.88 -9.96 3.82
N ARG A 142 -2.02 -10.18 4.47
CA ARG A 142 -3.34 -9.80 3.94
C ARG A 142 -4.09 -8.93 4.92
N GLY A 143 -4.80 -7.95 4.37
CA GLY A 143 -5.70 -7.10 5.12
C GLY A 143 -6.96 -6.80 4.33
N ALA A 144 -8.07 -6.56 5.01
CA ALA A 144 -9.29 -6.11 4.38
C ALA A 144 -9.99 -5.09 5.26
N GLY A 145 -10.82 -4.27 4.67
CA GLY A 145 -11.52 -3.25 5.45
C GLY A 145 -12.43 -2.36 4.63
N VAL A 146 -12.85 -1.31 5.31
CA VAL A 146 -13.67 -0.26 4.74
C VAL A 146 -12.93 1.07 4.80
N GLY A 147 -13.08 1.89 3.79
CA GLY A 147 -12.47 3.21 3.71
C GLY A 147 -13.48 4.28 3.40
N MET A 148 -13.20 5.48 3.85
CA MET A 148 -13.92 6.71 3.50
C MET A 148 -12.90 7.73 3.01
N GLN A 149 -13.23 8.42 1.93
CA GLN A 149 -12.41 9.51 1.40
C GLN A 149 -13.24 10.77 1.23
N ILE A 150 -12.70 11.88 1.67
CA ILE A 150 -13.31 13.20 1.53
C ILE A 150 -12.31 14.10 0.79
N VAL A 151 -12.75 14.70 -0.31
CA VAL A 151 -11.95 15.69 -1.05
C VAL A 151 -12.18 17.05 -0.40
N THR A 152 -11.11 17.64 0.12
CA THR A 152 -11.12 18.97 0.76
C THR A 152 -10.30 19.96 -0.08
N PRO A 153 -10.44 21.28 0.16
CA PRO A 153 -9.59 22.28 -0.51
C PRO A 153 -8.09 22.11 -0.24
N PHE A 154 -7.72 21.38 0.82
CA PHE A 154 -6.32 21.09 1.18
C PHE A 154 -5.82 19.75 0.64
N GLY A 155 -6.65 19.04 -0.13
CA GLY A 155 -6.39 17.71 -0.67
C GLY A 155 -7.33 16.65 -0.11
N PRO A 156 -7.27 15.44 -0.66
CA PRO A 156 -8.11 14.33 -0.22
C PRO A 156 -7.62 13.78 1.14
N LEU A 157 -8.56 13.59 2.04
CA LEU A 157 -8.38 12.94 3.33
C LEU A 157 -9.06 11.58 3.31
N GLY A 158 -8.38 10.57 3.79
CA GLY A 158 -8.89 9.20 3.88
C GLY A 158 -8.85 8.67 5.30
N LEU A 159 -9.85 7.88 5.64
CA LEU A 159 -9.95 7.13 6.88
C LEU A 159 -10.27 5.69 6.54
N ASP A 160 -9.37 4.77 6.90
CA ASP A 160 -9.56 3.35 6.64
C ASP A 160 -9.64 2.56 7.96
N TYR A 161 -10.62 1.67 8.05
CA TYR A 161 -10.76 0.72 9.15
C TYR A 161 -10.52 -0.68 8.62
N ALA A 162 -9.39 -1.27 8.99
CA ALA A 162 -8.83 -2.45 8.36
C ALA A 162 -8.48 -3.55 9.37
N TYR A 163 -8.71 -4.79 8.96
CA TYR A 163 -8.35 -5.99 9.69
C TYR A 163 -7.15 -6.67 9.04
N GLY A 164 -6.08 -6.90 9.80
CA GLY A 164 -4.91 -7.66 9.35
C GLY A 164 -5.04 -9.13 9.76
N PHE A 165 -5.05 -10.03 8.77
CA PHE A 165 -5.36 -11.46 9.00
C PHE A 165 -4.18 -12.25 9.57
N ASP A 166 -2.96 -11.91 9.17
CA ASP A 166 -1.78 -12.75 9.39
C ASP A 166 -0.94 -12.31 10.60
N LYS A 167 -1.47 -11.46 11.48
CA LYS A 167 -0.83 -11.05 12.73
C LYS A 167 -1.00 -12.13 13.80
N ALA A 168 -0.03 -12.25 14.70
CA ALA A 168 -0.12 -13.14 15.87
C ALA A 168 -1.34 -12.81 16.76
N SER A 169 -1.72 -11.53 16.84
CA SER A 169 -2.98 -11.06 17.41
C SER A 169 -3.75 -10.30 16.34
N PRO A 170 -4.56 -10.99 15.52
CA PRO A 170 -5.38 -10.34 14.50
C PRO A 170 -6.29 -9.29 15.11
N GLY A 171 -6.50 -8.19 14.41
CA GLY A 171 -7.35 -7.12 14.95
C GLY A 171 -7.50 -5.96 13.99
N TRP A 172 -8.52 -5.16 14.29
CA TRP A 172 -8.87 -3.96 13.55
C TRP A 172 -7.91 -2.82 13.85
N LYS A 173 -7.60 -2.02 12.81
CA LYS A 173 -6.81 -0.80 12.90
C LYS A 173 -7.47 0.32 12.14
N LEU A 174 -7.39 1.52 12.72
CA LEU A 174 -7.80 2.74 12.08
C LEU A 174 -6.56 3.40 11.48
N HIS A 175 -6.64 3.72 10.18
CA HIS A 175 -5.60 4.41 9.45
C HIS A 175 -6.12 5.75 8.94
N PHE A 176 -5.35 6.79 9.12
CA PHE A 176 -5.61 8.10 8.57
C PHE A 176 -4.65 8.36 7.39
N ARG A 177 -5.18 8.68 6.23
CA ARG A 177 -4.42 9.00 5.04
C ARG A 177 -4.63 10.46 4.65
N MET A 178 -3.54 11.16 4.41
CA MET A 178 -3.56 12.33 3.54
C MET A 178 -3.16 11.82 2.16
N ALA A 179 -4.12 11.65 1.27
CA ALA A 179 -3.82 11.16 -0.07
C ALA A 179 -3.04 12.27 -0.80
N GLN A 180 -1.79 12.00 -1.08
CA GLN A 180 -1.06 12.73 -2.11
C GLN A 180 -1.76 12.40 -3.43
N GLY A 181 -2.26 13.44 -4.12
CA GLY A 181 -3.16 13.33 -5.25
C GLY A 181 -2.74 12.33 -6.33
N GLN A 182 -3.10 11.09 -6.15
CA GLN A 182 -3.27 10.15 -7.24
C GLN A 182 -4.76 10.19 -7.58
N GLY A 183 -5.04 10.80 -8.72
CA GLY A 183 -6.40 10.95 -9.20
C GLY A 183 -7.11 9.60 -9.36
N MET A 184 -8.32 9.57 -8.86
CA MET A 184 -9.34 8.65 -9.35
C MET A 184 -9.85 9.15 -10.70
#